data_448116e1f712fe245b657c735f377d61
#
_entry.id   448116e1f712fe245b657c735f377d61
#
_cell.length_a   1.000
_cell.length_b   1.000
_cell.length_c   1.000
_cell.angle_alpha   90.00
_cell.angle_beta   90.00
_cell.angle_gamma   90.00
#
_symmetry.space_group_name_H-M   'P 1'
#
loop_
_entity.id
_entity.type
_entity.pdbx_description
1 polymer ?
#
loop_
_entity_poly.entity_id
_entity_poly.type
_entity_poly.pdbx_seq_one_letter_code
_entity_poly.pdbx_strand_id
1 'polypeptide(L)'
;MAPIKTNNPVASYFDFFSRSGTDASSPRSEPTPISGLTATGGVISDYESGGTYYRVHTFTSTGNFDVTNLGDGTYPSTVAILAVGGGGAGGQHNAAGGGAGGLYEGGSASVSVAPYTITVGGGGAGSSPKNPGSAPYLSGGNGTTTTTGGIITAAQGGGGGAGNAPSAGSGNGGSGGGEADGQGIGVGSREVGTNNPTPFQGRDGGSSHPTGGGGGGGYVSGGGNGASNTGGTGGAATPISITGTATYFAAGGGGGTRSGGTGGAGGTGGGGGAGGVDGSGGNGTTNTGSGGGGGGYRTSPIVSGGGGSGGSGIAIIRYQIKQNQSLAKATGGSVTFHGDKTIHVFTSSGDFNVTNGPLATEALVIAGGGGGAKERQAGGGGGGGAVHHTSLTLADSTPYAIVVGGGAIGGRTATLGQAGTPSTITGSPITTITANGGGQGGGWPAVPGYAGGSGGGGGASPGTGGTGGTSNQGASGPSPGSTGYGNDGGDGKAYNSTGAGGGGGAGGAGGDGGTGGVPGSKAGNGGEGIGTPTVSWLSPAITGLSPDGKFAGGGGGSNYGNGAAPIDDAGLGKGGGGRGSSGTNTYTYATVQNGTANTGGGGGGSSYVTDVPYVESGGNGGSGLVLIAYPT
;
A
#
# COMPACT_ATOMS: atom_id res chain seq x y z
N MET A 1 -45.34 52.35 -33.51
CA MET A 1 -46.22 51.43 -32.74
C MET A 1 -45.31 50.57 -31.85
N ALA A 2 -45.44 50.69 -30.54
CA ALA A 2 -44.72 49.84 -29.62
C ALA A 2 -45.28 48.42 -29.74
N PRO A 3 -44.46 47.37 -29.75
CA PRO A 3 -44.96 46.03 -29.83
C PRO A 3 -45.73 45.69 -28.54
N ILE A 4 -46.92 45.16 -28.70
CA ILE A 4 -47.78 44.69 -27.65
C ILE A 4 -47.08 43.51 -27.01
N LYS A 5 -46.67 43.62 -25.75
CA LYS A 5 -46.18 42.48 -24.96
C LYS A 5 -47.31 41.48 -24.82
N THR A 6 -47.21 40.35 -25.47
CA THR A 6 -48.14 39.26 -25.25
C THR A 6 -47.82 38.58 -23.90
N ASN A 7 -48.87 38.38 -23.08
CA ASN A 7 -48.74 37.61 -21.84
C ASN A 7 -48.62 36.08 -22.08
N ASN A 8 -48.03 35.70 -23.20
CA ASN A 8 -47.80 34.30 -23.52
C ASN A 8 -46.45 33.87 -22.94
N PRO A 9 -46.44 32.95 -21.96
CA PRO A 9 -45.21 32.48 -21.32
C PRO A 9 -44.20 31.90 -22.30
N VAL A 10 -44.65 31.28 -23.40
CA VAL A 10 -43.79 30.70 -24.43
C VAL A 10 -43.12 31.79 -25.27
N ALA A 11 -43.86 32.88 -25.61
CA ALA A 11 -43.29 34.03 -26.33
C ALA A 11 -42.26 34.78 -25.46
N SER A 12 -42.52 34.92 -24.14
CA SER A 12 -41.55 35.48 -23.20
C SER A 12 -40.31 34.61 -23.04
N TYR A 13 -40.46 33.29 -23.10
CA TYR A 13 -39.34 32.35 -23.05
C TYR A 13 -38.45 32.48 -24.29
N PHE A 14 -39.04 32.53 -25.48
CA PHE A 14 -38.28 32.71 -26.71
C PHE A 14 -37.67 34.12 -26.82
N ASP A 15 -38.34 35.17 -26.33
CA ASP A 15 -37.79 36.51 -26.28
C ASP A 15 -36.60 36.62 -25.34
N PHE A 16 -36.62 35.89 -24.23
CA PHE A 16 -35.48 35.80 -23.30
C PHE A 16 -34.25 35.13 -23.98
N PHE A 17 -34.43 34.08 -24.74
CA PHE A 17 -33.34 33.40 -25.47
C PHE A 17 -32.88 34.14 -26.74
N SER A 18 -33.78 34.82 -27.43
CA SER A 18 -33.40 35.61 -28.64
C SER A 18 -32.66 36.90 -28.30
N ARG A 19 -32.85 37.45 -27.09
CA ARG A 19 -32.09 38.61 -26.63
C ARG A 19 -30.70 38.31 -26.13
N SER A 20 -30.43 37.07 -25.77
CA SER A 20 -29.11 36.67 -25.31
C SER A 20 -28.05 36.63 -26.41
N GLY A 21 -28.44 36.85 -27.69
CA GLY A 21 -27.54 36.80 -28.83
C GLY A 21 -27.27 38.12 -29.55
N THR A 22 -27.90 39.26 -29.20
CA THR A 22 -27.83 40.47 -29.99
C THR A 22 -27.41 41.76 -29.30
N ASP A 23 -27.23 41.78 -27.99
CA ASP A 23 -26.61 42.91 -27.31
C ASP A 23 -25.07 42.79 -27.30
N ALA A 24 -24.48 43.00 -28.45
CA ALA A 24 -23.02 43.06 -28.64
C ALA A 24 -22.41 44.39 -28.12
N SER A 25 -23.13 45.20 -27.36
CA SER A 25 -22.63 46.51 -26.88
C SER A 25 -22.31 46.59 -25.38
N SER A 26 -22.48 45.51 -24.65
CA SER A 26 -21.88 45.32 -23.31
C SER A 26 -21.61 43.86 -23.15
N PRO A 27 -20.37 43.43 -23.15
CA PRO A 27 -20.08 42.13 -22.58
C PRO A 27 -20.50 42.23 -21.12
N ARG A 28 -21.68 41.65 -20.76
CA ARG A 28 -21.87 41.20 -19.39
C ARG A 28 -20.68 40.29 -19.20
N SER A 29 -19.66 40.77 -18.55
CA SER A 29 -18.74 39.91 -17.89
C SER A 29 -19.63 39.05 -17.01
N GLU A 30 -19.96 37.83 -17.45
CA GLU A 30 -20.31 36.78 -16.53
C GLU A 30 -19.29 36.95 -15.40
N PRO A 31 -19.73 37.14 -14.13
CA PRO A 31 -18.77 37.23 -13.05
C PRO A 31 -17.92 35.99 -13.19
N THR A 32 -16.65 36.18 -13.58
CA THR A 32 -15.68 35.09 -13.69
C THR A 32 -15.83 34.30 -12.40
N PRO A 33 -16.17 32.99 -12.46
CA PRO A 33 -16.38 32.25 -11.24
C PRO A 33 -15.12 32.41 -10.39
N ILE A 34 -15.25 33.02 -9.22
CA ILE A 34 -14.15 33.15 -8.27
C ILE A 34 -13.60 31.74 -8.07
N SER A 35 -12.41 31.49 -8.58
CA SER A 35 -11.77 30.18 -8.54
C SER A 35 -10.50 30.25 -7.72
N GLY A 36 -10.31 29.29 -6.84
CA GLY A 36 -9.03 29.04 -6.18
C GLY A 36 -8.09 28.21 -7.06
N LEU A 37 -6.95 27.83 -6.52
CA LEU A 37 -6.02 26.89 -7.14
C LEU A 37 -6.77 25.60 -7.53
N THR A 38 -6.52 25.11 -8.73
CA THR A 38 -7.01 23.79 -9.17
C THR A 38 -5.85 22.92 -9.62
N ALA A 39 -5.89 21.67 -9.19
CA ALA A 39 -4.90 20.67 -9.54
C ALA A 39 -5.53 19.28 -9.65
N THR A 40 -4.82 18.37 -10.31
CA THR A 40 -5.18 16.95 -10.40
C THR A 40 -4.04 16.08 -9.88
N GLY A 41 -4.29 14.77 -9.68
CA GLY A 41 -3.30 13.79 -9.24
C GLY A 41 -3.44 13.37 -7.78
N GLY A 42 -2.94 12.19 -7.46
CA GLY A 42 -3.13 11.56 -6.16
C GLY A 42 -4.59 11.23 -5.84
N VAL A 43 -4.85 10.80 -4.62
CA VAL A 43 -6.22 10.68 -4.08
C VAL A 43 -6.64 12.05 -3.55
N ILE A 44 -7.76 12.58 -4.06
CA ILE A 44 -8.26 13.91 -3.69
C ILE A 44 -9.31 13.76 -2.59
N SER A 45 -9.19 14.59 -1.54
CA SER A 45 -10.20 14.72 -0.50
C SER A 45 -10.39 16.19 -0.14
N ASP A 46 -11.61 16.55 0.25
CA ASP A 46 -11.92 17.90 0.72
C ASP A 46 -12.36 17.85 2.18
N TYR A 47 -12.02 18.87 2.96
CA TYR A 47 -12.50 19.02 4.33
C TYR A 47 -12.62 20.50 4.72
N GLU A 48 -13.37 20.73 5.78
CA GLU A 48 -13.55 22.06 6.35
C GLU A 48 -12.86 22.14 7.72
N SER A 49 -12.20 23.25 7.97
CA SER A 49 -11.62 23.55 9.28
C SER A 49 -11.70 25.05 9.57
N GLY A 50 -12.45 25.41 10.60
CA GLY A 50 -12.59 26.80 11.04
C GLY A 50 -13.19 27.74 9.98
N GLY A 51 -14.15 27.27 9.18
CA GLY A 51 -14.80 28.04 8.12
C GLY A 51 -13.98 28.11 6.82
N THR A 52 -12.83 27.43 6.76
CA THR A 52 -11.99 27.37 5.57
C THR A 52 -12.05 25.97 4.95
N TYR A 53 -12.27 25.93 3.64
CA TYR A 53 -12.35 24.67 2.88
C TYR A 53 -11.01 24.37 2.24
N TYR A 54 -10.57 23.13 2.38
CA TYR A 54 -9.29 22.67 1.87
C TYR A 54 -9.47 21.48 0.95
N ARG A 55 -8.70 21.44 -0.13
CA ARG A 55 -8.48 20.26 -0.96
C ARG A 55 -7.13 19.66 -0.65
N VAL A 56 -7.12 18.34 -0.52
CA VAL A 56 -5.93 17.53 -0.22
C VAL A 56 -5.70 16.55 -1.34
N HIS A 57 -4.46 16.46 -1.78
CA HIS A 57 -3.96 15.44 -2.69
C HIS A 57 -3.00 14.53 -1.92
N THR A 58 -3.34 13.25 -1.81
CA THR A 58 -2.54 12.24 -1.10
C THR A 58 -1.90 11.29 -2.10
N PHE A 59 -0.57 11.17 -2.06
CA PHE A 59 0.22 10.29 -2.90
C PHE A 59 0.83 9.18 -2.03
N THR A 60 0.38 7.95 -2.22
CA THR A 60 0.93 6.73 -1.61
C THR A 60 1.80 5.93 -2.59
N SER A 61 1.87 6.39 -3.83
CA SER A 61 2.74 5.90 -4.91
C SER A 61 3.20 7.07 -5.77
N THR A 62 4.22 6.85 -6.59
CA THR A 62 4.72 7.87 -7.53
C THR A 62 3.64 8.28 -8.52
N GLY A 63 3.51 9.58 -8.75
CA GLY A 63 2.52 10.18 -9.66
C GLY A 63 2.80 11.67 -9.88
N ASN A 64 1.91 12.35 -10.61
CA ASN A 64 2.04 13.78 -10.85
C ASN A 64 1.00 14.57 -10.04
N PHE A 65 1.41 15.70 -9.49
CA PHE A 65 0.55 16.78 -9.03
C PHE A 65 0.53 17.85 -10.12
N ASP A 66 -0.54 17.86 -10.92
CA ASP A 66 -0.66 18.74 -12.08
C ASP A 66 -1.49 19.98 -11.70
N VAL A 67 -0.82 21.11 -11.50
CA VAL A 67 -1.48 22.39 -11.27
C VAL A 67 -2.01 22.92 -12.59
N THR A 68 -3.34 23.04 -12.71
CA THR A 68 -4.02 23.46 -13.93
C THR A 68 -4.42 24.93 -13.93
N ASN A 69 -4.62 25.54 -12.74
CA ASN A 69 -4.96 26.95 -12.58
C ASN A 69 -4.51 27.45 -11.19
N LEU A 70 -4.01 28.67 -11.11
CA LEU A 70 -3.65 29.33 -9.84
C LEU A 70 -4.81 30.09 -9.18
N GLY A 71 -5.97 30.18 -9.87
CA GLY A 71 -7.10 30.96 -9.42
C GLY A 71 -7.02 32.44 -9.83
N ASP A 72 -7.95 33.22 -9.35
CA ASP A 72 -8.09 34.65 -9.64
C ASP A 72 -7.48 35.58 -8.56
N GLY A 73 -6.77 35.02 -7.60
CA GLY A 73 -6.15 35.73 -6.50
C GLY A 73 -7.07 35.96 -5.27
N THR A 74 -8.33 35.54 -5.33
CA THR A 74 -9.24 35.62 -4.17
C THR A 74 -8.83 34.60 -3.08
N TYR A 75 -8.28 33.48 -3.49
CA TYR A 75 -7.75 32.43 -2.60
C TYR A 75 -6.23 32.32 -2.78
N PRO A 76 -5.48 31.88 -1.75
CA PRO A 76 -4.04 31.69 -1.88
C PRO A 76 -3.68 30.73 -3.02
N SER A 77 -2.69 31.10 -3.82
CA SER A 77 -2.08 30.23 -4.85
C SER A 77 -0.90 29.42 -4.33
N THR A 78 -0.81 29.27 -3.02
CA THR A 78 0.22 28.48 -2.34
C THR A 78 -0.34 27.17 -1.81
N VAL A 79 0.54 26.19 -1.62
CA VAL A 79 0.18 24.87 -1.09
C VAL A 79 0.91 24.61 0.23
N ALA A 80 0.21 23.98 1.18
CA ALA A 80 0.86 23.33 2.30
C ALA A 80 1.21 21.90 1.89
N ILE A 81 2.37 21.40 2.27
CA ILE A 81 2.86 20.10 1.82
C ILE A 81 3.53 19.35 2.96
N LEU A 82 3.25 18.06 3.03
CA LEU A 82 3.93 17.08 3.85
C LEU A 82 4.61 16.07 2.95
N ALA A 83 5.91 15.86 3.13
CA ALA A 83 6.65 14.76 2.53
C ALA A 83 7.27 13.90 3.62
N VAL A 84 7.11 12.60 3.53
CA VAL A 84 7.70 11.61 4.43
C VAL A 84 8.44 10.57 3.60
N GLY A 85 9.72 10.37 3.84
CA GLY A 85 10.53 9.34 3.20
C GLY A 85 10.12 7.93 3.64
N GLY A 86 10.54 6.89 2.94
CA GLY A 86 10.35 5.51 3.38
C GLY A 86 11.17 5.22 4.64
N GLY A 87 10.64 4.45 5.59
CA GLY A 87 11.36 4.01 6.79
C GLY A 87 12.44 2.97 6.47
N GLY A 88 13.49 2.90 7.26
CA GLY A 88 14.51 1.85 7.21
C GLY A 88 13.98 0.53 7.78
N ALA A 89 14.55 -0.58 7.36
CA ALA A 89 14.23 -1.90 7.88
C ALA A 89 15.04 -2.23 9.14
N GLY A 90 14.55 -3.16 9.94
CA GLY A 90 15.33 -3.74 11.05
C GLY A 90 16.40 -4.72 10.59
N GLY A 91 17.46 -4.87 11.38
CA GLY A 91 18.52 -5.84 11.16
C GLY A 91 18.14 -7.25 11.64
N GLN A 92 19.06 -8.21 11.44
CA GLN A 92 18.92 -9.63 11.76
C GLN A 92 19.73 -10.01 13.00
N HIS A 93 19.23 -10.94 13.85
CA HIS A 93 19.97 -11.60 14.91
C HIS A 93 20.36 -10.69 16.08
N ASN A 94 19.51 -10.56 17.09
CA ASN A 94 19.72 -9.62 18.22
C ASN A 94 20.00 -8.19 17.73
N ALA A 95 19.26 -7.80 16.71
CA ALA A 95 19.55 -6.66 15.88
C ALA A 95 18.75 -5.42 16.26
N ALA A 96 19.17 -4.33 15.70
CA ALA A 96 18.56 -3.04 15.95
C ALA A 96 17.33 -2.76 15.06
N GLY A 97 16.50 -1.85 15.52
CA GLY A 97 15.38 -1.30 14.75
C GLY A 97 15.83 -0.33 13.67
N GLY A 98 15.09 -0.27 12.57
CA GLY A 98 15.28 0.72 11.51
C GLY A 98 14.77 2.10 11.91
N GLY A 99 15.44 3.14 11.44
CA GLY A 99 15.02 4.53 11.61
C GLY A 99 13.81 4.89 10.75
N ALA A 100 13.06 5.88 11.16
CA ALA A 100 11.98 6.44 10.37
C ALA A 100 12.51 7.17 9.13
N GLY A 101 11.68 7.28 8.09
CA GLY A 101 11.89 8.23 7.01
C GLY A 101 11.89 9.66 7.54
N GLY A 102 12.68 10.52 6.89
CA GLY A 102 12.67 11.93 7.17
C GLY A 102 11.30 12.54 6.91
N LEU A 103 10.96 13.56 7.67
CA LEU A 103 9.71 14.28 7.53
C LEU A 103 9.99 15.76 7.26
N TYR A 104 9.33 16.29 6.24
CA TYR A 104 9.34 17.72 5.94
C TYR A 104 7.90 18.22 5.82
N GLU A 105 7.57 19.26 6.58
CA GLU A 105 6.30 19.97 6.50
C GLU A 105 6.55 21.41 6.05
N GLY A 106 5.98 21.78 4.89
CA GLY A 106 6.03 23.13 4.34
C GLY A 106 4.66 23.79 4.43
N GLY A 107 4.54 24.90 5.16
CA GLY A 107 3.25 25.56 5.42
C GLY A 107 2.68 26.35 4.25
N SER A 108 3.54 26.91 3.37
CA SER A 108 3.11 27.78 2.27
C SER A 108 4.17 27.80 1.18
N ALA A 109 4.11 26.85 0.26
CA ALA A 109 4.99 26.77 -0.89
C ALA A 109 4.32 27.36 -2.13
N SER A 110 5.06 28.16 -2.91
CA SER A 110 4.57 28.69 -4.18
C SER A 110 4.61 27.61 -5.26
N VAL A 111 3.57 27.54 -6.06
CA VAL A 111 3.49 26.67 -7.24
C VAL A 111 3.16 27.48 -8.48
N SER A 112 3.45 26.95 -9.65
CA SER A 112 3.07 27.48 -10.96
C SER A 112 2.15 26.50 -11.69
N VAL A 113 1.52 26.93 -12.77
CA VAL A 113 0.77 26.02 -13.66
C VAL A 113 1.78 25.12 -14.37
N ALA A 114 1.96 23.92 -13.82
CA ALA A 114 2.92 22.91 -14.30
C ALA A 114 2.64 21.54 -13.66
N PRO A 115 3.09 20.44 -14.26
CA PRO A 115 3.16 19.15 -13.58
C PRO A 115 4.36 19.10 -12.62
N TYR A 116 4.13 18.60 -11.42
CA TYR A 116 5.16 18.31 -10.42
C TYR A 116 5.20 16.79 -10.18
N THR A 117 6.30 16.16 -10.53
CA THR A 117 6.46 14.71 -10.30
C THR A 117 6.69 14.44 -8.82
N ILE A 118 5.75 13.76 -8.20
CA ILE A 118 5.82 13.29 -6.83
C ILE A 118 6.37 11.86 -6.86
N THR A 119 7.52 11.64 -6.25
CA THR A 119 8.09 10.29 -6.07
C THR A 119 7.93 9.89 -4.61
N VAL A 120 7.20 8.82 -4.34
CA VAL A 120 7.02 8.31 -2.98
C VAL A 120 8.08 7.26 -2.67
N GLY A 121 8.83 7.48 -1.59
CA GLY A 121 9.89 6.59 -1.15
C GLY A 121 9.37 5.24 -0.65
N GLY A 122 9.96 4.16 -1.13
CA GLY A 122 9.71 2.81 -0.60
C GLY A 122 10.38 2.59 0.76
N GLY A 123 9.77 1.76 1.60
CA GLY A 123 10.41 1.28 2.83
C GLY A 123 11.59 0.35 2.54
N GLY A 124 12.57 0.34 3.41
CA GLY A 124 13.71 -0.57 3.34
C GLY A 124 13.28 -2.04 3.45
N ALA A 125 13.96 -2.90 2.71
CA ALA A 125 13.69 -4.35 2.77
C ALA A 125 14.19 -4.94 4.10
N GLY A 126 13.33 -5.68 4.78
CA GLY A 126 13.68 -6.43 5.98
C GLY A 126 14.65 -7.57 5.66
N SER A 127 15.50 -7.92 6.60
CA SER A 127 16.39 -9.07 6.47
C SER A 127 15.62 -10.37 6.72
N SER A 128 15.84 -11.38 5.86
CA SER A 128 15.20 -12.69 6.05
C SER A 128 15.82 -13.45 7.24
N PRO A 129 15.05 -14.30 7.97
CA PRO A 129 15.60 -15.19 8.97
C PRO A 129 16.71 -16.06 8.38
N LYS A 130 17.77 -16.31 9.15
CA LYS A 130 18.92 -17.11 8.70
C LYS A 130 19.15 -18.30 9.61
N ASN A 131 19.67 -19.41 9.03
CA ASN A 131 20.12 -20.54 9.85
C ASN A 131 21.27 -20.09 10.76
N PRO A 132 21.23 -20.49 12.03
CA PRO A 132 22.24 -20.11 13.01
C PRO A 132 23.62 -20.62 12.64
N GLY A 133 24.65 -19.81 12.87
CA GLY A 133 26.04 -20.12 12.54
C GLY A 133 26.50 -19.66 11.15
N SER A 134 25.61 -19.15 10.32
CA SER A 134 25.96 -18.61 9.00
C SER A 134 26.17 -17.09 9.05
N ALA A 135 27.31 -16.62 9.53
CA ALA A 135 27.70 -15.21 9.38
C ALA A 135 27.99 -14.88 7.90
N PRO A 136 27.88 -13.61 7.45
CA PRO A 136 27.53 -12.42 8.24
C PRO A 136 26.01 -12.24 8.39
N TYR A 137 25.59 -11.68 9.54
CA TYR A 137 24.21 -11.25 9.74
C TYR A 137 24.00 -9.88 9.10
N LEU A 138 22.83 -9.68 8.49
CA LEU A 138 22.58 -8.53 7.64
C LEU A 138 21.94 -7.38 8.40
N SER A 139 22.39 -6.16 8.10
CA SER A 139 21.63 -4.95 8.41
C SER A 139 20.35 -4.90 7.60
N GLY A 140 19.35 -4.20 8.10
CA GLY A 140 18.16 -3.83 7.35
C GLY A 140 18.51 -2.89 6.20
N GLY A 141 17.72 -2.92 5.13
CA GLY A 141 17.85 -1.98 4.02
C GLY A 141 17.43 -0.55 4.44
N ASN A 142 18.06 0.46 3.86
CA ASN A 142 17.59 1.84 4.00
C ASN A 142 16.27 2.04 3.24
N GLY A 143 15.41 2.92 3.75
CA GLY A 143 14.30 3.47 3.00
C GLY A 143 14.78 4.39 1.87
N THR A 144 13.89 4.72 0.95
CA THR A 144 14.19 5.65 -0.14
C THR A 144 13.52 7.01 0.05
N THR A 145 14.05 8.00 -0.65
CA THR A 145 13.63 9.41 -0.54
C THR A 145 12.27 9.65 -1.18
N THR A 146 11.43 10.48 -0.54
CA THR A 146 10.23 11.06 -1.16
C THR A 146 10.56 12.44 -1.71
N THR A 147 10.24 12.68 -3.00
CA THR A 147 10.44 13.99 -3.66
C THR A 147 9.11 14.58 -4.11
N THR A 148 9.07 15.91 -4.24
CA THR A 148 7.83 16.66 -4.53
C THR A 148 7.97 17.53 -5.77
N GLY A 149 8.76 17.07 -6.75
CA GLY A 149 8.98 17.82 -8.00
C GLY A 149 9.63 19.20 -7.81
N GLY A 150 10.32 19.40 -6.70
CA GLY A 150 10.99 20.67 -6.38
C GLY A 150 10.10 21.69 -5.62
N ILE A 151 8.87 21.34 -5.24
CA ILE A 151 8.00 22.24 -4.44
C ILE A 151 8.64 22.49 -3.07
N ILE A 152 9.16 21.44 -2.41
CA ILE A 152 9.92 21.51 -1.17
C ILE A 152 11.15 20.61 -1.21
N THR A 153 12.01 20.73 -0.22
CA THR A 153 13.16 19.83 -0.02
C THR A 153 12.69 18.38 0.12
N ALA A 154 13.43 17.45 -0.50
CA ALA A 154 13.12 16.03 -0.45
C ALA A 154 13.22 15.46 0.96
N ALA A 155 12.27 14.62 1.35
CA ALA A 155 12.30 13.88 2.61
C ALA A 155 13.15 12.61 2.45
N GLN A 156 14.26 12.52 3.18
CA GLN A 156 15.21 11.41 3.06
C GLN A 156 14.62 10.09 3.55
N GLY A 157 15.06 8.97 3.00
CA GLY A 157 14.72 7.65 3.53
C GLY A 157 15.36 7.41 4.89
N GLY A 158 14.74 6.56 5.71
CA GLY A 158 15.27 6.17 7.04
C GLY A 158 16.46 5.21 6.94
N GLY A 159 17.36 5.25 7.90
CA GLY A 159 18.50 4.35 7.99
C GLY A 159 18.10 2.94 8.44
N GLY A 160 18.68 1.91 7.85
CA GLY A 160 18.48 0.51 8.27
C GLY A 160 19.12 0.25 9.65
N GLY A 161 18.50 -0.61 10.45
CA GLY A 161 19.06 -1.07 11.73
C GLY A 161 20.26 -2.00 11.52
N ALA A 162 21.25 -1.94 12.41
CA ALA A 162 22.41 -2.85 12.35
C ALA A 162 22.00 -4.31 12.58
N GLY A 163 22.67 -5.23 11.87
CA GLY A 163 22.68 -6.65 12.18
C GLY A 163 23.83 -6.98 13.13
N ASN A 164 23.76 -8.13 13.82
CA ASN A 164 24.83 -8.57 14.72
C ASN A 164 25.99 -9.19 13.93
N ALA A 165 26.82 -8.36 13.29
CA ALA A 165 28.05 -8.78 12.61
C ALA A 165 29.08 -7.66 12.63
N PRO A 166 30.37 -7.95 12.66
CA PRO A 166 31.45 -6.95 12.79
C PRO A 166 31.51 -5.90 11.67
N SER A 167 30.78 -6.07 10.59
CA SER A 167 30.73 -5.13 9.46
C SER A 167 29.33 -4.57 9.16
N ALA A 168 28.35 -4.89 10.00
CA ALA A 168 26.96 -4.55 9.77
C ALA A 168 26.54 -3.26 10.50
N GLY A 169 27.12 -2.12 10.13
CA GLY A 169 26.80 -0.81 10.72
C GLY A 169 25.35 -0.39 10.46
N SER A 170 24.87 0.52 11.30
CA SER A 170 23.58 1.17 11.18
C SER A 170 23.57 2.18 10.03
N GLY A 171 22.46 2.25 9.30
CA GLY A 171 22.27 3.22 8.23
C GLY A 171 21.98 4.63 8.76
N ASN A 172 22.58 5.63 8.10
CA ASN A 172 22.17 7.02 8.25
C ASN A 172 20.97 7.31 7.36
N GLY A 173 20.17 8.33 7.71
CA GLY A 173 19.00 8.68 6.91
C GLY A 173 18.23 9.86 7.47
N GLY A 174 16.98 10.02 7.08
CA GLY A 174 16.06 10.98 7.70
C GLY A 174 16.06 10.82 9.21
N SER A 175 15.80 9.60 9.71
CA SER A 175 16.19 9.17 11.05
C SER A 175 17.17 8.01 10.95
N GLY A 176 18.09 7.89 11.89
CA GLY A 176 19.12 6.88 11.91
C GLY A 176 18.63 5.52 12.43
N GLY A 177 19.21 4.43 11.90
CA GLY A 177 19.00 3.09 12.44
C GLY A 177 19.66 2.91 13.82
N GLY A 178 19.14 1.98 14.62
CA GLY A 178 19.73 1.61 15.92
C GLY A 178 21.01 0.81 15.78
N GLU A 179 21.81 0.75 16.83
CA GLU A 179 23.04 -0.01 16.92
C GLU A 179 22.80 -1.47 17.32
N ALA A 180 23.61 -2.38 16.85
CA ALA A 180 23.71 -3.74 17.36
C ALA A 180 25.18 -4.08 17.64
N ASP A 181 25.44 -4.75 18.76
CA ASP A 181 26.76 -5.30 19.15
C ASP A 181 27.94 -4.30 19.02
N GLY A 182 27.75 -3.03 19.41
CA GLY A 182 28.80 -2.01 19.45
C GLY A 182 29.25 -1.49 18.08
N GLN A 183 28.46 -1.65 17.02
CA GLN A 183 28.86 -1.26 15.65
C GLN A 183 28.64 0.22 15.30
N GLY A 184 28.12 1.02 16.22
CA GLY A 184 27.83 2.45 16.04
C GLY A 184 26.38 2.72 15.61
N ILE A 185 25.83 3.78 16.16
CA ILE A 185 24.47 4.26 15.90
C ILE A 185 24.36 4.91 14.52
N GLY A 186 23.24 4.73 13.85
CA GLY A 186 22.88 5.52 12.67
C GLY A 186 22.55 6.97 13.05
N VAL A 187 23.03 7.89 12.25
CA VAL A 187 22.80 9.33 12.46
C VAL A 187 21.57 9.77 11.68
N GLY A 188 20.66 10.47 12.36
CA GLY A 188 19.53 11.16 11.73
C GLY A 188 19.98 12.46 11.05
N SER A 189 19.24 12.89 10.05
CA SER A 189 19.43 14.21 9.41
C SER A 189 18.97 15.32 10.34
N ARG A 190 19.80 15.67 11.30
CA ARG A 190 19.59 16.83 12.18
C ARG A 190 20.37 18.04 11.69
N GLU A 191 19.86 19.21 12.00
CA GLU A 191 20.58 20.46 11.81
C GLU A 191 21.82 20.47 12.70
N VAL A 192 22.97 20.10 12.15
CA VAL A 192 24.25 20.29 12.82
C VAL A 192 24.96 21.46 12.13
N GLY A 193 24.87 22.61 12.78
CA GLY A 193 25.77 23.76 12.64
C GLY A 193 26.22 24.16 11.24
N THR A 194 25.85 25.39 10.84
CA THR A 194 26.47 26.21 9.78
C THR A 194 26.55 25.59 8.37
N ASN A 195 25.66 26.07 7.49
CA ASN A 195 25.66 25.92 6.03
C ASN A 195 24.97 24.73 5.41
N ASN A 196 24.12 24.00 6.11
CA ASN A 196 23.22 23.08 5.43
C ASN A 196 21.78 23.64 5.45
N PRO A 197 21.18 23.98 4.29
CA PRO A 197 19.81 24.47 4.22
C PRO A 197 18.76 23.35 4.36
N THR A 198 19.15 22.16 4.81
CA THR A 198 18.22 21.06 5.02
C THR A 198 17.55 21.21 6.38
N PRO A 199 16.22 21.41 6.41
CA PRO A 199 15.48 21.41 7.66
C PRO A 199 15.64 20.08 8.38
N PHE A 200 15.51 20.13 9.71
CA PHE A 200 15.49 18.93 10.56
C PHE A 200 14.50 17.90 10.04
N GLN A 201 14.95 16.66 9.80
CA GLN A 201 14.10 15.61 9.25
C GLN A 201 13.94 14.38 10.16
N GLY A 202 14.75 14.24 11.23
CA GLY A 202 14.66 13.10 12.14
C GLY A 202 15.82 13.02 13.13
N ARG A 203 15.87 11.94 13.91
CA ARG A 203 16.80 11.76 15.02
C ARG A 203 17.64 10.49 14.91
N ASP A 204 18.67 10.40 15.75
CA ASP A 204 19.59 9.26 15.79
C ASP A 204 18.92 8.00 16.32
N GLY A 205 19.48 6.85 15.97
CA GLY A 205 19.15 5.58 16.59
C GLY A 205 19.69 5.45 18.01
N GLY A 206 19.22 4.46 18.75
CA GLY A 206 19.71 4.11 20.10
C GLY A 206 20.92 3.19 20.07
N SER A 207 21.74 3.24 21.13
CA SER A 207 22.89 2.36 21.33
C SER A 207 22.45 0.94 21.69
N SER A 208 23.32 -0.03 21.46
CA SER A 208 23.09 -1.43 21.84
C SER A 208 23.67 -1.79 23.22
N HIS A 209 23.21 -2.93 23.72
CA HIS A 209 23.80 -3.74 24.77
C HIS A 209 24.15 -5.11 24.17
N PRO A 210 25.13 -5.88 24.67
CA PRO A 210 25.50 -7.19 24.12
C PRO A 210 24.33 -8.21 23.98
N THR A 211 23.22 -8.00 24.67
CA THR A 211 22.02 -8.85 24.59
C THR A 211 20.75 -8.12 24.18
N GLY A 212 20.83 -6.81 23.83
CA GLY A 212 19.70 -6.02 23.38
C GLY A 212 20.12 -4.99 22.33
N GLY A 213 19.52 -5.03 21.14
CA GLY A 213 19.71 -4.05 20.07
C GLY A 213 19.09 -2.70 20.40
N GLY A 214 19.65 -1.61 19.88
CA GLY A 214 19.08 -0.26 19.99
C GLY A 214 17.83 -0.10 19.13
N GLY A 215 16.93 0.81 19.51
CA GLY A 215 15.79 1.22 18.69
C GLY A 215 16.21 2.17 17.57
N GLY A 216 15.49 2.21 16.46
CA GLY A 216 15.66 3.22 15.41
C GLY A 216 15.14 4.59 15.83
N GLY A 217 15.72 5.66 15.30
CA GLY A 217 15.25 7.03 15.54
C GLY A 217 13.89 7.31 14.91
N GLY A 218 13.11 8.17 15.53
CA GLY A 218 11.87 8.73 15.01
C GLY A 218 12.00 10.23 14.72
N TYR A 219 10.95 10.86 14.28
CA TYR A 219 10.97 12.30 14.04
C TYR A 219 11.05 13.10 15.36
N VAL A 220 10.27 12.72 16.38
CA VAL A 220 10.17 13.46 17.64
C VAL A 220 11.30 13.11 18.61
N SER A 221 11.65 11.83 18.74
CA SER A 221 12.70 11.37 19.65
C SER A 221 13.67 10.41 18.99
N GLY A 222 14.89 10.36 19.52
CA GLY A 222 15.84 9.30 19.18
C GLY A 222 15.34 7.92 19.58
N GLY A 223 15.97 6.89 19.02
CA GLY A 223 15.75 5.51 19.45
C GLY A 223 16.25 5.29 20.89
N GLY A 224 15.54 4.44 21.64
CA GLY A 224 15.93 4.03 22.97
C GLY A 224 17.15 3.10 22.92
N ASN A 225 17.97 3.15 23.97
CA ASN A 225 19.12 2.26 24.09
C ASN A 225 18.67 0.84 24.46
N GLY A 226 19.34 -0.15 23.91
CA GLY A 226 19.24 -1.52 24.38
C GLY A 226 19.78 -1.70 25.80
N ALA A 227 19.22 -2.62 26.54
CA ALA A 227 19.65 -3.00 27.90
C ALA A 227 19.83 -4.52 27.99
N SER A 228 20.26 -5.02 29.18
CA SER A 228 20.39 -6.45 29.42
C SER A 228 19.07 -7.17 29.15
N ASN A 229 19.05 -8.04 28.15
CA ASN A 229 17.88 -8.81 27.68
C ASN A 229 16.65 -7.95 27.33
N THR A 230 16.86 -6.68 26.96
CA THR A 230 15.77 -5.79 26.54
C THR A 230 16.21 -4.97 25.32
N GLY A 231 15.44 -5.05 24.26
CA GLY A 231 15.63 -4.20 23.08
C GLY A 231 15.22 -2.75 23.36
N GLY A 232 15.93 -1.80 22.77
CA GLY A 232 15.61 -0.38 22.85
C GLY A 232 14.29 -0.06 22.13
N THR A 233 13.49 0.86 22.67
CA THR A 233 12.25 1.30 22.02
C THR A 233 12.54 2.15 20.78
N GLY A 234 11.67 2.08 19.79
CA GLY A 234 11.71 3.01 18.64
C GLY A 234 11.40 4.45 19.04
N GLY A 235 11.98 5.39 18.32
CA GLY A 235 11.71 6.81 18.49
C GLY A 235 10.28 7.20 18.09
N ALA A 236 9.71 8.18 18.77
CA ALA A 236 8.32 8.58 18.60
C ALA A 236 8.06 9.33 17.28
N ALA A 237 6.87 9.14 16.74
CA ALA A 237 6.28 9.86 15.61
C ALA A 237 5.68 11.20 16.03
N THR A 238 5.34 12.03 15.04
CA THR A 238 4.57 13.25 15.23
C THR A 238 3.18 13.13 14.61
N PRO A 239 2.12 13.61 15.29
CA PRO A 239 0.80 13.71 14.69
C PRO A 239 0.73 14.98 13.83
N ILE A 240 0.21 14.85 12.60
CA ILE A 240 0.01 15.96 11.65
C ILE A 240 -1.40 15.93 11.13
N SER A 241 -2.07 17.09 11.12
CA SER A 241 -3.48 17.23 10.73
C SER A 241 -3.67 17.84 9.33
N ILE A 242 -2.72 17.63 8.42
CA ILE A 242 -2.79 18.19 7.06
C ILE A 242 -4.00 17.69 6.26
N THR A 243 -4.54 16.53 6.62
CA THR A 243 -5.74 15.93 6.00
C THR A 243 -7.05 16.25 6.73
N GLY A 244 -7.00 17.13 7.74
CA GLY A 244 -8.12 17.40 8.63
C GLY A 244 -8.21 16.48 9.86
N THR A 245 -7.53 15.34 9.83
CA THR A 245 -7.45 14.38 10.95
C THR A 245 -6.00 14.16 11.33
N ALA A 246 -5.72 14.13 12.64
CA ALA A 246 -4.37 13.89 13.15
C ALA A 246 -3.92 12.44 12.83
N THR A 247 -2.88 12.31 12.03
CA THR A 247 -2.24 11.04 11.67
C THR A 247 -0.78 11.09 12.07
N TYR A 248 -0.28 10.00 12.64
CA TYR A 248 1.11 9.90 13.06
C TYR A 248 2.03 9.48 11.92
N PHE A 249 3.19 10.15 11.79
CA PHE A 249 4.20 9.87 10.77
C PHE A 249 5.59 9.78 11.37
N ALA A 250 6.43 8.96 10.75
CA ALA A 250 7.86 8.83 11.01
C ALA A 250 8.20 8.33 12.43
N ALA A 251 7.67 7.14 12.82
CA ALA A 251 8.08 6.42 14.01
C ALA A 251 9.26 5.47 13.74
N GLY A 252 10.17 5.31 14.68
CA GLY A 252 11.26 4.33 14.61
C GLY A 252 10.82 2.90 14.97
N GLY A 253 11.55 1.88 14.49
CA GLY A 253 11.38 0.47 14.88
C GLY A 253 12.06 0.15 16.22
N GLY A 254 11.51 -0.82 16.97
CA GLY A 254 12.12 -1.32 18.21
C GLY A 254 13.30 -2.26 17.95
N GLY A 255 14.25 -2.33 18.86
CA GLY A 255 15.38 -3.26 18.84
C GLY A 255 15.01 -4.69 19.24
N GLY A 256 15.65 -5.69 18.63
CA GLY A 256 15.54 -7.10 19.00
C GLY A 256 16.34 -7.46 20.25
N THR A 257 16.14 -8.67 20.76
CA THR A 257 16.83 -9.16 21.96
C THR A 257 17.29 -10.60 21.84
N ARG A 258 18.26 -10.99 22.68
CA ARG A 258 18.76 -12.35 22.83
C ARG A 258 17.94 -13.13 23.88
N SER A 259 18.00 -14.43 23.80
CA SER A 259 17.38 -15.47 24.64
C SER A 259 16.69 -15.02 25.93
N GLY A 260 15.36 -15.20 26.03
CA GLY A 260 14.60 -14.96 27.27
C GLY A 260 14.32 -13.50 27.57
N GLY A 261 14.65 -12.59 26.65
CA GLY A 261 14.44 -11.16 26.83
C GLY A 261 13.11 -10.64 26.24
N THR A 262 12.95 -9.33 26.27
CA THR A 262 11.80 -8.62 25.69
C THR A 262 12.26 -7.71 24.56
N GLY A 263 11.69 -7.88 23.38
CA GLY A 263 11.94 -6.96 22.27
C GLY A 263 11.44 -5.56 22.60
N GLY A 264 12.15 -4.56 22.10
CA GLY A 264 11.77 -3.17 22.22
C GLY A 264 10.46 -2.90 21.47
N ALA A 265 9.57 -2.12 22.04
CA ALA A 265 8.36 -1.65 21.35
C ALA A 265 8.73 -0.74 20.17
N GLY A 266 7.96 -0.77 19.11
CA GLY A 266 8.02 0.24 18.06
C GLY A 266 7.61 1.61 18.60
N GLY A 267 8.09 2.67 17.96
CA GLY A 267 7.77 4.03 18.33
C GLY A 267 6.26 4.29 18.17
N THR A 268 5.74 5.19 18.98
CA THR A 268 4.33 5.63 18.92
C THR A 268 4.02 6.13 17.51
N GLY A 269 2.89 5.72 16.96
CA GLY A 269 2.43 6.15 15.63
C GLY A 269 2.85 5.23 14.48
N GLY A 270 3.03 3.91 14.72
CA GLY A 270 3.17 2.93 13.66
C GLY A 270 4.57 2.45 13.37
N GLY A 271 5.52 2.58 14.30
CA GLY A 271 6.82 1.92 14.24
C GLY A 271 6.64 0.39 14.33
N GLY A 272 7.53 -0.36 13.70
CA GLY A 272 7.52 -1.81 13.79
C GLY A 272 7.91 -2.29 15.19
N GLY A 273 7.22 -3.31 15.71
CA GLY A 273 7.63 -3.99 16.93
C GLY A 273 8.92 -4.79 16.71
N ALA A 274 9.66 -5.08 17.79
CA ALA A 274 10.81 -5.95 17.72
C ALA A 274 10.43 -7.41 17.88
N GLY A 275 11.27 -8.31 17.34
CA GLY A 275 11.18 -9.72 17.62
C GLY A 275 11.58 -10.02 19.07
N GLY A 276 10.86 -10.93 19.71
CA GLY A 276 11.27 -11.53 20.96
C GLY A 276 12.39 -12.57 20.76
N VAL A 277 12.45 -13.57 21.63
CA VAL A 277 13.48 -14.62 21.66
C VAL A 277 13.60 -15.40 20.33
N ASP A 278 12.50 -15.62 19.61
CA ASP A 278 12.43 -16.44 18.39
C ASP A 278 11.85 -15.69 17.20
N GLY A 279 11.50 -14.41 17.40
CA GLY A 279 10.64 -13.66 16.51
C GLY A 279 11.41 -12.84 15.50
N SER A 280 10.84 -12.74 14.31
CA SER A 280 11.18 -11.66 13.39
C SER A 280 10.61 -10.35 13.91
N GLY A 281 11.28 -9.25 13.60
CA GLY A 281 10.79 -7.91 13.85
C GLY A 281 9.49 -7.62 13.07
N GLY A 282 8.63 -6.79 13.65
CA GLY A 282 7.41 -6.30 13.00
C GLY A 282 7.75 -5.31 11.87
N ASN A 283 6.90 -5.25 10.84
CA ASN A 283 7.05 -4.27 9.78
C ASN A 283 6.61 -2.87 10.25
N GLY A 284 7.24 -1.84 9.75
CA GLY A 284 6.74 -0.47 9.86
C GLY A 284 5.43 -0.31 9.09
N THR A 285 4.56 0.57 9.59
CA THR A 285 3.26 0.86 8.96
C THR A 285 3.47 1.51 7.60
N THR A 286 2.81 1.00 6.57
CA THR A 286 2.85 1.55 5.21
C THR A 286 2.29 2.98 5.17
N ASN A 287 2.80 3.80 4.26
CA ASN A 287 2.39 5.19 4.05
C ASN A 287 2.57 6.10 5.29
N THR A 288 3.47 5.74 6.19
CA THR A 288 3.81 6.56 7.36
C THR A 288 5.30 6.86 7.47
N GLY A 289 6.12 6.19 6.66
CA GLY A 289 7.58 6.28 6.77
C GLY A 289 8.15 5.64 8.03
N SER A 290 7.42 4.73 8.70
CA SER A 290 7.87 4.16 9.96
C SER A 290 8.91 3.06 9.77
N GLY A 291 9.86 2.96 10.70
CA GLY A 291 10.93 1.96 10.68
C GLY A 291 10.46 0.55 11.04
N GLY A 292 11.13 -0.49 10.51
CA GLY A 292 10.90 -1.90 10.85
C GLY A 292 11.63 -2.31 12.14
N GLY A 293 11.07 -3.28 12.88
CA GLY A 293 11.66 -3.81 14.12
C GLY A 293 12.83 -4.76 13.87
N GLY A 294 13.79 -4.80 14.77
CA GLY A 294 14.93 -5.73 14.74
C GLY A 294 14.54 -7.18 15.05
N GLY A 295 15.24 -8.14 14.46
CA GLY A 295 15.06 -9.56 14.74
C GLY A 295 15.68 -10.00 16.05
N GLY A 296 15.02 -10.92 16.76
CA GLY A 296 15.53 -11.56 17.96
C GLY A 296 16.41 -12.78 17.68
N TYR A 297 17.05 -13.32 18.71
CA TYR A 297 17.90 -14.51 18.63
C TYR A 297 17.73 -15.45 19.82
N ARG A 298 17.55 -16.75 19.54
CA ARG A 298 17.50 -17.82 20.55
C ARG A 298 18.65 -18.81 20.38
N THR A 299 19.20 -19.26 21.51
CA THR A 299 20.34 -20.18 21.53
C THR A 299 19.96 -21.67 21.60
N SER A 300 18.73 -22.02 22.04
CA SER A 300 18.31 -23.42 22.16
C SER A 300 16.80 -23.61 21.99
N PRO A 301 16.27 -24.27 20.93
CA PRO A 301 16.99 -24.51 19.67
C PRO A 301 17.41 -23.19 19.04
N ILE A 302 18.48 -23.21 18.26
CA ILE A 302 19.04 -21.99 17.68
C ILE A 302 18.07 -21.43 16.62
N VAL A 303 17.58 -20.19 16.82
CA VAL A 303 16.70 -19.49 15.88
C VAL A 303 17.17 -18.04 15.73
N SER A 304 17.32 -17.57 14.51
CA SER A 304 17.63 -16.17 14.22
C SER A 304 16.44 -15.52 13.52
N GLY A 305 15.80 -14.58 14.18
CA GLY A 305 14.71 -13.80 13.59
C GLY A 305 15.23 -12.82 12.55
N GLY A 306 14.49 -12.63 11.47
CA GLY A 306 14.75 -11.58 10.48
C GLY A 306 14.28 -10.22 10.98
N GLY A 307 14.81 -9.14 10.41
CA GLY A 307 14.30 -7.80 10.64
C GLY A 307 13.01 -7.53 9.87
N GLY A 308 12.12 -6.72 10.43
CA GLY A 308 10.93 -6.24 9.75
C GLY A 308 11.27 -5.21 8.66
N SER A 309 10.48 -5.16 7.61
CA SER A 309 10.60 -4.14 6.56
C SER A 309 10.19 -2.75 7.09
N GLY A 310 10.78 -1.69 6.58
CA GLY A 310 10.30 -0.34 6.80
C GLY A 310 8.97 -0.09 6.08
N GLY A 311 8.17 0.84 6.58
CA GLY A 311 6.96 1.32 5.91
C GLY A 311 7.29 2.28 4.76
N SER A 312 6.48 2.29 3.70
CA SER A 312 6.60 3.28 2.64
C SER A 312 6.36 4.69 3.16
N GLY A 313 6.94 5.67 2.46
CA GLY A 313 6.66 7.08 2.65
C GLY A 313 5.29 7.51 2.11
N ILE A 314 5.07 8.82 2.14
CA ILE A 314 3.86 9.47 1.64
C ILE A 314 4.17 10.91 1.27
N ALA A 315 3.42 11.48 0.31
CA ALA A 315 3.38 12.93 0.09
C ALA A 315 1.93 13.41 0.12
N ILE A 316 1.67 14.52 0.81
CA ILE A 316 0.35 15.11 0.96
C ILE A 316 0.47 16.60 0.63
N ILE A 317 -0.37 17.08 -0.29
CA ILE A 317 -0.42 18.48 -0.70
C ILE A 317 -1.82 19.02 -0.42
N ARG A 318 -1.89 20.16 0.26
CA ARG A 318 -3.16 20.80 0.64
C ARG A 318 -3.17 22.25 0.18
N TYR A 319 -4.31 22.71 -0.32
CA TYR A 319 -4.55 24.11 -0.61
C TYR A 319 -5.99 24.51 -0.32
N GLN A 320 -6.21 25.82 -0.14
CA GLN A 320 -7.53 26.38 0.12
C GLN A 320 -8.35 26.39 -1.17
N ILE A 321 -9.63 26.00 -1.07
CA ILE A 321 -10.62 26.05 -2.14
C ILE A 321 -11.81 26.92 -1.75
N LYS A 322 -12.60 27.31 -2.75
CA LYS A 322 -13.90 27.91 -2.53
C LYS A 322 -14.81 26.92 -1.78
N GLN A 323 -15.66 27.43 -0.91
CA GLN A 323 -16.72 26.64 -0.31
C GLN A 323 -17.53 25.94 -1.41
N ASN A 324 -17.44 24.62 -1.48
CA ASN A 324 -18.28 23.85 -2.38
C ASN A 324 -19.70 23.79 -1.77
N GLN A 325 -20.71 24.29 -2.47
CA GLN A 325 -22.09 24.34 -1.94
C GLN A 325 -22.75 22.95 -1.84
N SER A 326 -22.16 21.94 -2.46
CA SER A 326 -22.55 20.56 -2.25
C SER A 326 -21.73 19.97 -1.10
N LEU A 327 -22.24 20.12 0.13
CA LEU A 327 -21.73 19.37 1.28
C LEU A 327 -21.80 17.87 0.98
N ALA A 328 -20.73 17.15 1.25
CA ALA A 328 -20.79 15.71 1.21
C ALA A 328 -21.96 15.22 2.07
N LYS A 329 -22.85 14.39 1.49
CA LYS A 329 -24.05 13.88 2.16
C LYS A 329 -23.72 12.79 3.17
N ALA A 330 -22.45 12.47 3.33
CA ALA A 330 -21.93 11.48 4.27
C ALA A 330 -20.51 11.84 4.72
N THR A 331 -20.05 11.23 5.80
CA THR A 331 -18.68 11.33 6.32
C THR A 331 -18.04 9.95 6.40
N GLY A 332 -16.70 9.90 6.50
CA GLY A 332 -15.89 8.67 6.60
C GLY A 332 -15.06 8.41 5.36
N GLY A 333 -13.90 7.76 5.56
CA GLY A 333 -12.91 7.58 4.51
C GLY A 333 -12.34 8.89 3.97
N SER A 334 -11.56 8.81 2.90
CA SER A 334 -11.15 9.98 2.10
C SER A 334 -12.20 10.26 1.05
N VAL A 335 -12.58 11.53 0.86
CA VAL A 335 -13.63 11.91 -0.09
C VAL A 335 -12.99 12.44 -1.37
N THR A 336 -13.41 11.96 -2.52
CA THR A 336 -13.01 12.47 -3.83
C THR A 336 -14.23 12.69 -4.72
N PHE A 337 -14.08 13.49 -5.76
CA PHE A 337 -15.14 13.79 -6.72
C PHE A 337 -14.73 13.37 -8.12
N HIS A 338 -15.63 12.72 -8.85
CA HIS A 338 -15.39 12.35 -10.24
C HIS A 338 -16.70 12.33 -11.04
N GLY A 339 -16.74 13.11 -12.12
CA GLY A 339 -18.00 13.35 -12.86
C GLY A 339 -19.05 13.98 -11.94
N ASP A 340 -20.20 13.33 -11.87
CA ASP A 340 -21.33 13.71 -11.01
C ASP A 340 -21.36 12.94 -9.67
N LYS A 341 -20.26 12.29 -9.30
CA LYS A 341 -20.17 11.43 -8.11
C LYS A 341 -19.27 12.01 -7.03
N THR A 342 -19.74 11.92 -5.79
CA THR A 342 -18.93 11.98 -4.58
C THR A 342 -18.56 10.56 -4.19
N ILE A 343 -17.27 10.28 -3.98
CA ILE A 343 -16.74 8.94 -3.72
C ILE A 343 -15.97 8.96 -2.41
N HIS A 344 -16.35 8.07 -1.49
CA HIS A 344 -15.63 7.80 -0.25
C HIS A 344 -14.71 6.60 -0.46
N VAL A 345 -13.42 6.76 -0.12
CA VAL A 345 -12.35 5.79 -0.31
C VAL A 345 -11.85 5.32 1.06
N PHE A 346 -12.02 4.06 1.37
CA PHE A 346 -11.54 3.43 2.60
C PHE A 346 -10.37 2.50 2.29
N THR A 347 -9.16 2.90 2.66
CA THR A 347 -7.93 2.09 2.61
C THR A 347 -7.62 1.44 3.96
N SER A 348 -8.41 1.74 4.98
CA SER A 348 -8.42 1.16 6.32
C SER A 348 -9.84 1.10 6.86
N SER A 349 -10.07 0.24 7.84
CA SER A 349 -11.38 0.13 8.50
C SER A 349 -11.79 1.42 9.19
N GLY A 350 -13.10 1.70 9.25
CA GLY A 350 -13.68 2.91 9.83
C GLY A 350 -15.19 2.92 9.66
N ASP A 351 -15.81 4.05 9.91
CA ASP A 351 -17.27 4.22 9.79
C ASP A 351 -17.63 5.13 8.60
N PHE A 352 -18.69 4.77 7.89
CA PHE A 352 -19.37 5.62 6.91
C PHE A 352 -20.67 6.10 7.51
N ASN A 353 -20.81 7.41 7.71
CA ASN A 353 -21.99 8.01 8.34
C ASN A 353 -22.73 8.88 7.34
N VAL A 354 -23.98 8.53 7.03
CA VAL A 354 -24.88 9.35 6.23
C VAL A 354 -25.37 10.52 7.08
N THR A 355 -25.17 11.75 6.61
CA THR A 355 -25.55 12.98 7.33
C THR A 355 -26.74 13.69 6.70
N ASN A 356 -27.09 13.32 5.47
CA ASN A 356 -28.25 13.86 4.75
C ASN A 356 -28.78 12.76 3.82
N GLY A 357 -29.69 11.95 4.33
CA GLY A 357 -30.21 10.76 3.68
C GLY A 357 -31.73 10.66 3.68
N PRO A 358 -32.32 9.55 3.20
CA PRO A 358 -31.61 8.34 2.75
C PRO A 358 -30.79 8.58 1.49
N LEU A 359 -29.63 7.93 1.40
CA LEU A 359 -28.64 8.13 0.36
C LEU A 359 -28.59 6.95 -0.59
N ALA A 360 -28.93 7.17 -1.87
CA ALA A 360 -28.75 6.16 -2.92
C ALA A 360 -27.28 6.13 -3.33
N THR A 361 -26.64 4.97 -3.18
CA THR A 361 -25.20 4.79 -3.40
C THR A 361 -24.91 3.60 -4.31
N GLU A 362 -23.71 3.60 -4.88
CA GLU A 362 -23.04 2.43 -5.42
C GLU A 362 -21.85 2.08 -4.52
N ALA A 363 -21.51 0.82 -4.40
CA ALA A 363 -20.37 0.39 -3.60
C ALA A 363 -19.50 -0.62 -4.33
N LEU A 364 -18.18 -0.49 -4.20
CA LEU A 364 -17.20 -1.50 -4.60
C LEU A 364 -16.41 -1.94 -3.37
N VAL A 365 -16.54 -3.23 -3.03
CA VAL A 365 -15.89 -3.84 -1.89
C VAL A 365 -14.84 -4.83 -2.40
N ILE A 366 -13.58 -4.65 -2.05
CA ILE A 366 -12.46 -5.48 -2.47
C ILE A 366 -11.78 -6.03 -1.22
N ALA A 367 -11.67 -7.33 -1.11
CA ALA A 367 -11.01 -8.00 0.01
C ALA A 367 -9.48 -8.03 -0.13
N GLY A 368 -8.79 -8.40 0.94
CA GLY A 368 -7.34 -8.63 0.88
C GLY A 368 -6.97 -9.84 0.03
N GLY A 369 -5.84 -9.73 -0.70
CA GLY A 369 -5.30 -10.81 -1.52
C GLY A 369 -4.61 -11.90 -0.70
N GLY A 370 -4.56 -13.13 -1.22
CA GLY A 370 -3.86 -14.27 -0.65
C GLY A 370 -2.34 -14.18 -0.80
N GLY A 371 -1.60 -14.83 0.08
CA GLY A 371 -0.14 -14.94 -0.01
C GLY A 371 0.30 -16.01 -1.00
N GLY A 372 1.37 -15.75 -1.74
CA GLY A 372 2.04 -16.75 -2.57
C GLY A 372 2.74 -17.82 -1.72
N ALA A 373 2.87 -19.03 -2.22
CA ALA A 373 3.59 -20.08 -1.52
C ALA A 373 5.11 -19.93 -1.66
N LYS A 374 5.82 -20.66 -0.84
CA LYS A 374 7.29 -20.75 -0.80
C LYS A 374 7.75 -22.09 -1.34
N GLU A 375 8.99 -22.13 -1.84
CA GLU A 375 9.76 -23.28 -2.31
C GLU A 375 9.47 -23.75 -3.74
N ARG A 376 10.56 -23.93 -4.48
CA ARG A 376 10.62 -24.45 -5.86
C ARG A 376 9.53 -23.88 -6.76
N GLN A 377 8.63 -24.72 -7.23
CA GLN A 377 7.52 -24.35 -8.13
C GLN A 377 6.27 -24.03 -7.30
N ALA A 378 6.25 -22.86 -6.68
CA ALA A 378 5.19 -22.44 -5.82
C ALA A 378 4.15 -21.58 -6.56
N GLY A 379 2.88 -21.83 -6.29
CA GLY A 379 1.76 -21.11 -6.86
C GLY A 379 1.64 -19.69 -6.32
N GLY A 380 1.10 -18.78 -7.14
CA GLY A 380 0.75 -17.43 -6.74
C GLY A 380 -0.49 -17.39 -5.86
N GLY A 381 -0.61 -16.40 -4.97
CA GLY A 381 -1.81 -16.15 -4.19
C GLY A 381 -2.96 -15.65 -5.06
N GLY A 382 -4.20 -16.00 -4.74
CA GLY A 382 -5.39 -15.46 -5.39
C GLY A 382 -5.62 -13.99 -5.02
N GLY A 383 -6.19 -13.21 -5.93
CA GLY A 383 -6.73 -11.89 -5.61
C GLY A 383 -7.86 -11.98 -4.59
N GLY A 384 -8.11 -10.92 -3.84
CA GLY A 384 -9.32 -10.78 -3.05
C GLY A 384 -10.55 -10.90 -3.94
N GLY A 385 -11.64 -11.42 -3.42
CA GLY A 385 -12.93 -11.29 -4.09
C GLY A 385 -13.33 -9.82 -4.16
N ALA A 386 -14.16 -9.48 -5.13
CA ALA A 386 -14.76 -8.16 -5.21
C ALA A 386 -16.27 -8.25 -5.31
N VAL A 387 -16.98 -7.28 -4.72
CA VAL A 387 -18.42 -7.12 -4.83
C VAL A 387 -18.73 -5.71 -5.29
N HIS A 388 -19.42 -5.59 -6.43
CA HIS A 388 -19.96 -4.34 -6.93
C HIS A 388 -21.48 -4.30 -6.70
N HIS A 389 -21.94 -3.33 -5.90
CA HIS A 389 -23.36 -3.10 -5.64
C HIS A 389 -23.77 -1.82 -6.37
N THR A 390 -24.72 -1.92 -7.28
CA THR A 390 -25.11 -0.82 -8.19
C THR A 390 -26.25 0.04 -7.67
N SER A 391 -26.95 -0.38 -6.61
CA SER A 391 -28.13 0.33 -6.09
C SER A 391 -28.33 0.07 -4.60
N LEU A 392 -27.44 0.64 -3.76
CA LEU A 392 -27.49 0.48 -2.31
C LEU A 392 -28.09 1.73 -1.68
N THR A 393 -29.19 1.59 -0.94
CA THR A 393 -29.79 2.73 -0.20
C THR A 393 -29.36 2.67 1.26
N LEU A 394 -28.67 3.72 1.71
CA LEU A 394 -28.19 3.87 3.08
C LEU A 394 -29.06 4.86 3.85
N ALA A 395 -29.53 4.44 5.02
CA ALA A 395 -30.36 5.25 5.89
C ALA A 395 -29.57 6.37 6.55
N ASP A 396 -30.28 7.43 6.93
CA ASP A 396 -29.74 8.55 7.70
C ASP A 396 -29.45 8.14 9.16
N SER A 397 -28.51 8.85 9.78
CA SER A 397 -28.18 8.74 11.21
C SER A 397 -27.75 7.35 11.70
N THR A 398 -27.36 6.45 10.78
CA THR A 398 -26.86 5.12 11.13
C THR A 398 -25.40 5.00 10.70
N PRO A 399 -24.46 4.70 11.59
CA PRO A 399 -23.09 4.37 11.19
C PRO A 399 -23.05 3.01 10.49
N TYR A 400 -22.41 2.96 9.33
CA TYR A 400 -22.09 1.72 8.62
C TYR A 400 -20.64 1.39 8.88
N ALA A 401 -20.38 0.26 9.57
CA ALA A 401 -19.03 -0.19 9.82
C ALA A 401 -18.39 -0.72 8.51
N ILE A 402 -17.28 -0.13 8.15
CA ILE A 402 -16.46 -0.53 7.00
C ILE A 402 -15.25 -1.30 7.54
N VAL A 403 -15.12 -2.56 7.14
CA VAL A 403 -13.93 -3.36 7.39
C VAL A 403 -13.16 -3.51 6.09
N VAL A 404 -11.90 -3.10 6.09
CA VAL A 404 -10.98 -3.32 4.96
C VAL A 404 -10.08 -4.50 5.28
N GLY A 405 -10.16 -5.55 4.50
CA GLY A 405 -9.41 -6.79 4.68
C GLY A 405 -7.92 -6.61 4.48
N GLY A 406 -7.12 -7.16 5.37
CA GLY A 406 -5.66 -7.20 5.22
C GLY A 406 -5.22 -8.21 4.17
N GLY A 407 -4.13 -7.89 3.46
CA GLY A 407 -3.42 -8.85 2.62
C GLY A 407 -2.72 -9.92 3.46
N ALA A 408 -2.64 -11.10 2.94
CA ALA A 408 -2.07 -12.26 3.60
C ALA A 408 -0.54 -12.24 3.64
N ILE A 409 0.04 -12.92 4.59
CA ILE A 409 1.48 -13.17 4.64
C ILE A 409 1.82 -14.30 3.65
N GLY A 410 2.84 -14.10 2.81
CA GLY A 410 3.40 -15.14 1.95
C GLY A 410 4.11 -16.25 2.74
N GLY A 411 4.27 -17.41 2.12
CA GLY A 411 4.92 -18.57 2.74
C GLY A 411 6.33 -18.25 3.24
N ARG A 412 6.62 -18.61 4.47
CA ARG A 412 7.94 -18.36 5.12
C ARG A 412 8.53 -19.65 5.68
N THR A 413 8.18 -20.00 6.92
CA THR A 413 8.63 -21.25 7.58
C THR A 413 7.80 -22.45 7.18
N ALA A 414 6.54 -22.25 6.79
CA ALA A 414 5.70 -23.25 6.13
C ALA A 414 5.73 -22.99 4.62
N THR A 415 5.59 -24.02 3.82
CA THR A 415 5.60 -23.94 2.36
C THR A 415 4.45 -23.13 1.77
N LEU A 416 3.38 -22.94 2.53
CA LEU A 416 2.16 -22.25 2.10
C LEU A 416 2.11 -20.81 2.62
N GLY A 417 1.52 -19.90 1.83
CA GLY A 417 1.08 -18.59 2.29
C GLY A 417 -0.15 -18.70 3.21
N GLN A 418 -0.73 -17.55 3.53
CA GLN A 418 -2.00 -17.45 4.25
C GLN A 418 -3.10 -16.96 3.30
N ALA A 419 -4.37 -17.16 3.68
CA ALA A 419 -5.50 -16.56 2.98
C ALA A 419 -5.63 -15.07 3.36
N GLY A 420 -6.07 -14.23 2.42
CA GLY A 420 -6.44 -12.85 2.68
C GLY A 420 -7.65 -12.76 3.61
N THR A 421 -7.89 -11.59 4.21
CA THR A 421 -9.07 -11.39 5.05
C THR A 421 -10.19 -10.66 4.32
N PRO A 422 -11.47 -10.91 4.67
CA PRO A 422 -12.62 -10.29 4.04
C PRO A 422 -12.67 -8.76 4.24
N SER A 423 -13.28 -8.06 3.27
CA SER A 423 -13.77 -6.69 3.45
C SER A 423 -15.28 -6.67 3.55
N THR A 424 -15.85 -5.82 4.41
CA THR A 424 -17.30 -5.76 4.61
C THR A 424 -17.85 -4.34 4.73
N ILE A 425 -19.13 -4.19 4.36
CA ILE A 425 -20.00 -3.06 4.75
C ILE A 425 -21.13 -3.63 5.59
N THR A 426 -21.26 -3.17 6.85
CA THR A 426 -22.26 -3.69 7.80
C THR A 426 -23.00 -2.55 8.48
N GLY A 427 -24.32 -2.65 8.58
CA GLY A 427 -25.18 -1.66 9.27
C GLY A 427 -26.65 -1.88 8.92
N SER A 428 -27.57 -1.48 9.80
CA SER A 428 -29.00 -1.54 9.52
C SER A 428 -29.42 -0.37 8.60
N PRO A 429 -30.32 -0.56 7.64
CA PRO A 429 -31.12 -1.74 7.36
C PRO A 429 -30.53 -2.69 6.28
N ILE A 430 -29.28 -2.50 5.86
CA ILE A 430 -28.71 -3.30 4.77
C ILE A 430 -28.30 -4.72 5.22
N THR A 431 -28.40 -5.68 4.29
CA THR A 431 -27.69 -6.96 4.45
C THR A 431 -26.19 -6.72 4.33
N THR A 432 -25.40 -7.32 5.21
CA THR A 432 -23.94 -7.22 5.16
C THR A 432 -23.39 -7.59 3.78
N ILE A 433 -22.65 -6.69 3.19
CA ILE A 433 -21.93 -6.91 1.93
C ILE A 433 -20.55 -7.44 2.29
N THR A 434 -20.19 -8.62 1.78
CA THR A 434 -18.91 -9.27 2.07
C THR A 434 -18.19 -9.64 0.78
N ALA A 435 -16.98 -9.14 0.62
CA ALA A 435 -16.00 -9.65 -0.31
C ALA A 435 -15.06 -10.61 0.42
N ASN A 436 -14.86 -11.82 -0.10
CA ASN A 436 -14.06 -12.87 0.54
C ASN A 436 -12.56 -12.68 0.28
N GLY A 437 -11.71 -12.96 1.25
CA GLY A 437 -10.26 -12.89 1.08
C GLY A 437 -9.73 -13.87 0.04
N GLY A 438 -8.64 -13.51 -0.63
CA GLY A 438 -8.01 -14.34 -1.66
C GLY A 438 -7.40 -15.63 -1.10
N GLY A 439 -7.43 -16.70 -1.90
CA GLY A 439 -6.86 -18.00 -1.56
C GLY A 439 -5.34 -18.01 -1.56
N GLN A 440 -4.73 -18.80 -0.70
CA GLN A 440 -3.28 -18.98 -0.65
C GLN A 440 -2.77 -19.85 -1.81
N GLY A 441 -1.55 -19.58 -2.32
CA GLY A 441 -0.91 -20.40 -3.34
C GLY A 441 -0.52 -21.79 -2.83
N GLY A 442 -0.54 -22.80 -3.72
CA GLY A 442 -0.08 -24.15 -3.47
C GLY A 442 1.45 -24.26 -3.54
N GLY A 443 2.02 -25.09 -2.69
CA GLY A 443 3.47 -25.30 -2.58
C GLY A 443 3.99 -26.55 -3.29
N TRP A 444 5.28 -26.81 -3.16
CA TRP A 444 5.91 -28.05 -3.54
C TRP A 444 5.72 -29.12 -2.43
N PRO A 445 5.60 -30.44 -2.70
CA PRO A 445 5.45 -31.05 -4.03
C PRO A 445 3.98 -31.08 -4.49
N ALA A 446 3.61 -30.31 -5.51
CA ALA A 446 2.30 -30.33 -6.17
C ALA A 446 1.09 -30.12 -5.23
N VAL A 447 1.25 -29.29 -4.18
CA VAL A 447 0.13 -28.97 -3.31
C VAL A 447 -0.87 -28.10 -4.09
N PRO A 448 -2.18 -28.41 -4.03
CA PRO A 448 -3.21 -27.56 -4.66
C PRO A 448 -3.20 -26.13 -4.13
N GLY A 449 -3.61 -25.19 -4.94
CA GLY A 449 -4.03 -23.88 -4.49
C GLY A 449 -5.29 -23.96 -3.64
N TYR A 450 -5.49 -23.01 -2.74
CA TYR A 450 -6.65 -23.00 -1.84
C TYR A 450 -7.76 -22.07 -2.33
N ALA A 451 -8.95 -22.44 -1.96
CA ALA A 451 -10.11 -21.62 -2.28
C ALA A 451 -10.06 -20.25 -1.56
N GLY A 452 -10.65 -19.26 -2.20
CA GLY A 452 -10.75 -17.90 -1.67
C GLY A 452 -11.69 -17.05 -2.52
N GLY A 453 -11.77 -15.75 -2.25
CA GLY A 453 -12.50 -14.80 -3.08
C GLY A 453 -12.16 -15.00 -4.55
N SER A 454 -10.84 -15.04 -4.86
CA SER A 454 -10.31 -15.75 -6.02
C SER A 454 -9.35 -16.83 -5.52
N GLY A 455 -9.27 -17.96 -6.22
CA GLY A 455 -8.48 -19.12 -5.80
C GLY A 455 -6.97 -18.91 -5.99
N GLY A 456 -6.14 -19.51 -5.14
CA GLY A 456 -4.69 -19.56 -5.29
C GLY A 456 -4.23 -20.49 -6.41
N GLY A 457 -3.08 -20.23 -7.02
CA GLY A 457 -2.47 -21.08 -8.04
C GLY A 457 -1.94 -22.40 -7.46
N GLY A 458 -1.99 -23.49 -8.22
CA GLY A 458 -1.45 -24.79 -7.83
C GLY A 458 0.09 -24.83 -7.88
N GLY A 459 0.70 -25.53 -6.93
CA GLY A 459 2.13 -25.84 -6.98
C GLY A 459 2.45 -26.93 -8.00
N ALA A 460 3.70 -27.12 -8.34
CA ALA A 460 4.12 -28.15 -9.27
C ALA A 460 5.27 -29.00 -8.73
N SER A 461 5.43 -30.23 -9.24
CA SER A 461 6.59 -31.09 -8.99
C SER A 461 6.83 -32.00 -10.19
N PRO A 462 8.02 -32.64 -10.30
CA PRO A 462 8.26 -33.64 -11.34
C PRO A 462 7.19 -34.73 -11.32
N GLY A 463 6.50 -34.91 -12.44
CA GLY A 463 5.47 -35.95 -12.61
C GLY A 463 4.07 -35.63 -12.06
N THR A 464 3.87 -34.52 -11.30
CA THR A 464 2.59 -34.18 -10.70
C THR A 464 2.36 -32.67 -10.65
N GLY A 465 1.17 -32.20 -11.04
CA GLY A 465 0.73 -30.79 -10.89
C GLY A 465 -0.37 -30.67 -9.84
N GLY A 466 -0.30 -29.67 -8.98
CA GLY A 466 -1.38 -29.33 -8.08
C GLY A 466 -2.45 -28.53 -8.82
N THR A 467 -3.72 -28.79 -8.54
CA THR A 467 -4.83 -28.02 -9.10
C THR A 467 -4.87 -26.62 -8.54
N GLY A 468 -5.36 -25.67 -9.32
CA GLY A 468 -5.70 -24.35 -8.83
C GLY A 468 -6.82 -24.39 -7.80
N GLY A 469 -6.84 -23.45 -6.85
CA GLY A 469 -7.92 -23.27 -5.89
C GLY A 469 -9.15 -22.69 -6.56
N THR A 470 -10.33 -23.04 -6.06
CA THR A 470 -11.61 -22.54 -6.57
C THR A 470 -11.96 -21.16 -5.99
N SER A 471 -12.71 -20.37 -6.77
CA SER A 471 -13.33 -19.15 -6.26
C SER A 471 -14.54 -19.47 -5.38
N ASN A 472 -14.67 -18.75 -4.26
CA ASN A 472 -15.83 -18.81 -3.38
C ASN A 472 -16.60 -17.47 -3.29
N GLN A 473 -16.25 -16.47 -4.14
CA GLN A 473 -16.95 -15.18 -4.13
C GLN A 473 -18.37 -15.29 -4.68
N GLY A 474 -18.64 -16.21 -5.54
CA GLY A 474 -19.95 -16.35 -6.19
C GLY A 474 -20.27 -15.18 -7.14
N ALA A 475 -20.85 -15.49 -8.30
CA ALA A 475 -21.25 -14.48 -9.28
C ALA A 475 -22.42 -13.60 -8.81
N SER A 476 -23.30 -14.14 -7.95
CA SER A 476 -24.32 -13.34 -7.26
C SER A 476 -23.72 -12.82 -5.96
N GLY A 477 -23.68 -11.52 -5.77
CA GLY A 477 -23.24 -10.95 -4.52
C GLY A 477 -24.21 -11.23 -3.36
N PRO A 478 -23.84 -10.90 -2.12
CA PRO A 478 -24.58 -11.27 -0.90
C PRO A 478 -25.95 -10.58 -0.74
N SER A 479 -26.27 -9.58 -1.55
CA SER A 479 -27.55 -8.84 -1.49
C SER A 479 -28.10 -8.56 -2.89
N PRO A 480 -29.44 -8.35 -3.03
CA PRO A 480 -30.03 -7.93 -4.30
C PRO A 480 -29.37 -6.68 -4.85
N GLY A 481 -29.03 -6.67 -6.14
CA GLY A 481 -28.31 -5.55 -6.80
C GLY A 481 -26.80 -5.62 -6.70
N SER A 482 -26.24 -6.67 -6.08
CA SER A 482 -24.79 -6.88 -6.03
C SER A 482 -24.33 -8.00 -6.98
N THR A 483 -23.17 -7.79 -7.59
CA THR A 483 -22.46 -8.77 -8.40
C THR A 483 -21.12 -9.10 -7.74
N GLY A 484 -20.87 -10.38 -7.54
CA GLY A 484 -19.60 -10.87 -7.03
C GLY A 484 -18.63 -11.21 -8.16
N TYR A 485 -17.35 -10.99 -7.94
CA TYR A 485 -16.26 -11.25 -8.88
C TYR A 485 -15.16 -12.03 -8.18
N GLY A 486 -14.82 -13.16 -8.74
CA GLY A 486 -13.74 -14.03 -8.33
C GLY A 486 -13.62 -15.20 -9.29
N ASN A 487 -12.42 -15.67 -9.55
CA ASN A 487 -12.17 -16.78 -10.46
C ASN A 487 -11.15 -17.74 -9.87
N ASP A 488 -11.09 -18.95 -10.43
CA ASP A 488 -10.21 -20.02 -10.00
C ASP A 488 -8.75 -19.67 -10.30
N GLY A 489 -7.84 -20.24 -9.51
CA GLY A 489 -6.41 -20.23 -9.79
C GLY A 489 -6.06 -21.21 -10.92
N GLY A 490 -4.91 -21.01 -11.54
CA GLY A 490 -4.36 -21.91 -12.56
C GLY A 490 -3.71 -23.15 -11.94
N ASP A 491 -3.68 -24.24 -12.69
CA ASP A 491 -3.01 -25.48 -12.29
C ASP A 491 -1.48 -25.36 -12.38
N GLY A 492 -0.77 -25.99 -11.47
CA GLY A 492 0.61 -26.36 -11.68
C GLY A 492 0.69 -27.54 -12.65
N LYS A 493 1.69 -27.58 -13.53
CA LYS A 493 1.83 -28.69 -14.51
C LYS A 493 3.02 -29.57 -14.21
N ALA A 494 2.84 -30.88 -14.43
CA ALA A 494 3.83 -31.92 -14.25
C ALA A 494 4.77 -32.00 -15.45
N TYR A 495 6.08 -31.93 -15.27
CA TYR A 495 7.14 -32.40 -16.18
C TYR A 495 8.54 -32.06 -15.63
N ASN A 496 9.63 -32.46 -16.30
CA ASN A 496 11.01 -32.23 -15.83
C ASN A 496 11.45 -30.74 -15.81
N SER A 497 10.63 -29.85 -16.32
CA SER A 497 10.79 -28.37 -16.24
C SER A 497 9.39 -27.80 -16.05
N THR A 498 9.03 -27.46 -14.81
CA THR A 498 7.65 -27.25 -14.40
C THR A 498 7.43 -25.82 -13.95
N GLY A 499 6.33 -25.21 -14.39
CA GLY A 499 5.81 -23.95 -13.90
C GLY A 499 4.63 -24.16 -12.95
N ALA A 500 4.58 -23.44 -11.87
CA ALA A 500 3.44 -23.39 -10.98
C ALA A 500 2.35 -22.48 -11.57
N GLY A 501 1.11 -22.70 -11.16
CA GLY A 501 -0.06 -21.92 -11.55
C GLY A 501 -0.05 -20.51 -10.96
N GLY A 502 -0.64 -19.56 -11.67
CA GLY A 502 -0.95 -18.22 -11.16
C GLY A 502 -2.24 -18.23 -10.35
N GLY A 503 -2.36 -17.34 -9.36
CA GLY A 503 -3.60 -17.12 -8.62
C GLY A 503 -4.70 -16.53 -9.51
N GLY A 504 -5.97 -16.86 -9.26
CA GLY A 504 -7.13 -16.23 -9.89
C GLY A 504 -7.25 -14.76 -9.52
N GLY A 505 -7.92 -13.99 -10.34
CA GLY A 505 -8.26 -12.59 -10.07
C GLY A 505 -9.76 -12.36 -10.21
N ALA A 506 -10.27 -11.23 -9.74
CA ALA A 506 -11.69 -10.90 -9.82
C ALA A 506 -12.18 -10.77 -11.27
N GLY A 507 -11.30 -10.38 -12.19
CA GLY A 507 -11.66 -10.22 -13.61
C GLY A 507 -11.34 -11.43 -14.52
N GLY A 508 -10.58 -12.43 -14.04
CA GLY A 508 -10.21 -13.60 -14.83
C GLY A 508 -9.51 -14.68 -14.02
N ALA A 509 -9.53 -15.90 -14.54
CA ALA A 509 -8.85 -17.04 -13.94
C ALA A 509 -7.32 -16.89 -14.03
N GLY A 510 -6.64 -17.53 -13.09
CA GLY A 510 -5.19 -17.66 -13.12
C GLY A 510 -4.73 -18.54 -14.27
N GLY A 511 -3.57 -18.23 -14.85
CA GLY A 511 -2.96 -19.01 -15.90
C GLY A 511 -2.35 -20.31 -15.36
N ASP A 512 -2.46 -21.39 -16.12
CA ASP A 512 -1.77 -22.64 -15.82
C ASP A 512 -0.27 -22.51 -15.99
N GLY A 513 0.49 -23.28 -15.24
CA GLY A 513 1.91 -23.50 -15.50
C GLY A 513 2.10 -24.18 -16.86
N GLY A 514 3.09 -23.75 -17.61
CA GLY A 514 3.41 -24.29 -18.94
C GLY A 514 4.07 -25.67 -18.85
N THR A 515 3.75 -26.53 -19.82
CA THR A 515 4.42 -27.82 -20.05
C THR A 515 5.41 -27.65 -21.19
N GLY A 516 6.72 -27.68 -20.92
CA GLY A 516 7.72 -27.61 -21.97
C GLY A 516 8.92 -28.49 -21.64
N GLY A 517 9.25 -29.45 -22.52
CA GLY A 517 10.43 -30.29 -22.46
C GLY A 517 11.73 -29.60 -22.89
N VAL A 518 11.77 -28.28 -22.94
CA VAL A 518 12.92 -27.44 -23.31
C VAL A 518 13.10 -26.34 -22.26
N PRO A 519 14.35 -25.82 -22.08
CA PRO A 519 14.55 -24.65 -21.24
C PRO A 519 13.56 -23.54 -21.65
N GLY A 520 12.62 -23.19 -20.76
CA GLY A 520 11.62 -22.16 -21.05
C GLY A 520 10.17 -22.49 -20.66
N SER A 521 9.92 -23.43 -19.76
CA SER A 521 8.56 -23.64 -19.19
C SER A 521 8.15 -22.43 -18.37
N LYS A 522 7.15 -21.68 -18.85
CA LYS A 522 6.65 -20.48 -18.17
C LYS A 522 5.76 -20.84 -16.98
N ALA A 523 5.89 -20.11 -15.90
CA ALA A 523 4.92 -20.14 -14.82
C ALA A 523 3.61 -19.46 -15.26
N GLY A 524 2.50 -19.83 -14.63
CA GLY A 524 1.20 -19.23 -14.88
C GLY A 524 1.16 -17.77 -14.43
N ASN A 525 0.59 -16.90 -15.26
CA ASN A 525 0.31 -15.52 -14.89
C ASN A 525 -0.86 -15.46 -13.90
N GLY A 526 -0.88 -14.45 -13.06
CA GLY A 526 -2.05 -14.11 -12.26
C GLY A 526 -3.25 -13.74 -13.14
N GLY A 527 -4.45 -14.03 -12.65
CA GLY A 527 -5.70 -13.65 -13.29
C GLY A 527 -5.92 -12.14 -13.26
N GLU A 528 -6.62 -11.61 -14.26
CA GLU A 528 -6.92 -10.19 -14.37
C GLU A 528 -7.76 -9.69 -13.18
N GLY A 529 -7.55 -8.41 -12.82
CA GLY A 529 -8.41 -7.70 -11.88
C GLY A 529 -9.62 -7.06 -12.57
N ILE A 530 -10.49 -6.43 -11.77
CA ILE A 530 -11.61 -5.60 -12.23
C ILE A 530 -11.25 -4.12 -12.19
N GLY A 531 -11.83 -3.33 -13.08
CA GLY A 531 -11.62 -1.88 -13.16
C GLY A 531 -12.62 -1.26 -14.14
N THR A 532 -12.28 -0.15 -14.76
CA THR A 532 -13.07 0.39 -15.87
C THR A 532 -12.96 -0.54 -17.10
N PRO A 533 -14.07 -0.95 -17.79
CA PRO A 533 -15.41 -0.35 -17.67
C PRO A 533 -16.35 -1.05 -16.68
N THR A 534 -15.94 -2.12 -15.97
CA THR A 534 -16.83 -2.87 -15.06
C THR A 534 -17.43 -1.95 -13.97
N VAL A 535 -16.64 -1.00 -13.47
CA VAL A 535 -17.07 0.04 -12.53
C VAL A 535 -16.77 1.39 -13.17
N SER A 536 -17.75 1.99 -13.81
CA SER A 536 -17.59 3.15 -14.70
C SER A 536 -17.23 4.46 -14.00
N TRP A 537 -17.51 4.56 -12.70
CA TRP A 537 -17.27 5.77 -11.90
C TRP A 537 -15.90 5.81 -11.20
N LEU A 538 -15.03 4.84 -11.44
CA LEU A 538 -13.66 4.88 -10.91
C LEU A 538 -12.89 6.07 -11.50
N SER A 539 -12.42 6.96 -10.63
CA SER A 539 -11.61 8.09 -11.07
C SER A 539 -10.17 7.66 -11.44
N PRO A 540 -9.46 8.42 -12.28
CA PRO A 540 -8.05 8.18 -12.55
C PRO A 540 -7.18 8.11 -11.28
N ALA A 541 -7.51 8.91 -10.26
CA ALA A 541 -6.82 8.87 -8.97
C ALA A 541 -7.02 7.55 -8.23
N ILE A 542 -8.21 6.94 -8.31
CA ILE A 542 -8.50 5.64 -7.70
C ILE A 542 -7.83 4.52 -8.51
N THR A 543 -7.96 4.53 -9.84
CA THR A 543 -7.30 3.54 -10.70
C THR A 543 -5.78 3.62 -10.62
N GLY A 544 -5.22 4.80 -10.32
CA GLY A 544 -3.80 5.00 -10.06
C GLY A 544 -3.26 4.32 -8.79
N LEU A 545 -4.11 3.80 -7.90
CA LEU A 545 -3.70 2.97 -6.77
C LEU A 545 -3.18 1.59 -7.22
N SER A 546 -3.52 1.15 -8.43
CA SER A 546 -3.06 -0.10 -9.02
C SER A 546 -2.17 0.17 -10.24
N PRO A 547 -1.08 -0.59 -10.43
CA PRO A 547 -0.14 -0.40 -11.54
C PRO A 547 -0.77 -0.47 -12.94
N ASP A 548 -1.85 -1.22 -13.10
CA ASP A 548 -2.58 -1.41 -14.38
C ASP A 548 -4.03 -0.88 -14.34
N GLY A 549 -4.38 -0.11 -13.31
CA GLY A 549 -5.72 0.46 -13.15
C GLY A 549 -6.81 -0.53 -12.76
N LYS A 550 -6.44 -1.78 -12.43
CA LYS A 550 -7.35 -2.86 -12.06
C LYS A 550 -7.10 -3.31 -10.61
N PHE A 551 -8.09 -3.90 -9.99
CA PHE A 551 -8.08 -4.33 -8.58
C PHE A 551 -8.37 -5.81 -8.45
N ALA A 552 -7.95 -6.41 -7.34
CA ALA A 552 -8.21 -7.82 -7.02
C ALA A 552 -7.66 -8.81 -8.05
N GLY A 553 -6.51 -8.55 -8.62
CA GLY A 553 -5.86 -9.48 -9.54
C GLY A 553 -5.00 -10.52 -8.83
N GLY A 554 -4.71 -11.62 -9.51
CA GLY A 554 -3.93 -12.72 -8.97
C GLY A 554 -2.42 -12.50 -9.01
N GLY A 555 -1.69 -13.14 -8.10
CA GLY A 555 -0.23 -13.23 -8.13
C GLY A 555 0.27 -14.25 -9.15
N GLY A 556 1.44 -14.01 -9.74
CA GLY A 556 2.09 -14.93 -10.67
C GLY A 556 2.68 -16.17 -9.97
N GLY A 557 2.65 -17.33 -10.62
CA GLY A 557 3.33 -18.54 -10.18
C GLY A 557 4.85 -18.44 -10.36
N SER A 558 5.62 -19.32 -9.69
CA SER A 558 7.06 -19.41 -9.86
C SER A 558 7.47 -20.50 -10.83
N ASN A 559 8.66 -20.33 -11.40
CA ASN A 559 9.31 -21.31 -12.25
C ASN A 559 10.67 -21.73 -11.68
N TYR A 560 10.99 -23.03 -11.84
CA TYR A 560 12.28 -23.61 -11.47
C TYR A 560 12.81 -24.45 -12.63
N GLY A 561 13.93 -24.07 -13.21
CA GLY A 561 14.54 -24.75 -14.37
C GLY A 561 15.91 -25.36 -14.07
N ASN A 562 16.20 -26.52 -14.68
CA ASN A 562 17.53 -27.14 -14.69
C ASN A 562 18.39 -26.54 -15.83
N GLY A 563 18.59 -25.24 -15.85
CA GLY A 563 19.32 -24.53 -16.90
C GLY A 563 19.05 -23.02 -16.84
N ALA A 564 19.61 -22.23 -17.74
CA ALA A 564 19.35 -20.81 -17.78
C ALA A 564 17.84 -20.55 -18.06
N ALA A 565 17.07 -20.26 -16.99
CA ALA A 565 15.68 -19.83 -17.11
C ALA A 565 15.68 -18.31 -17.25
N PRO A 566 15.17 -17.74 -18.37
CA PRO A 566 15.08 -16.30 -18.53
C PRO A 566 14.18 -15.66 -17.46
N ILE A 567 14.42 -14.39 -17.18
CA ILE A 567 13.58 -13.56 -16.26
C ILE A 567 12.11 -13.63 -16.66
N ASP A 568 11.81 -13.74 -17.94
CA ASP A 568 10.45 -13.74 -18.50
C ASP A 568 9.66 -15.05 -18.27
N ASP A 569 10.27 -16.06 -17.67
CA ASP A 569 9.59 -17.33 -17.36
C ASP A 569 8.81 -17.30 -16.03
N ALA A 570 9.01 -16.29 -15.17
CA ALA A 570 8.20 -16.07 -13.99
C ALA A 570 6.80 -15.56 -14.36
N GLY A 571 5.77 -16.07 -13.69
CA GLY A 571 4.41 -15.58 -13.88
C GLY A 571 4.27 -14.10 -13.49
N LEU A 572 3.62 -13.31 -14.33
CA LEU A 572 3.31 -11.91 -14.06
C LEU A 572 2.10 -11.81 -13.11
N GLY A 573 2.18 -10.93 -12.13
CA GLY A 573 1.01 -10.50 -11.38
C GLY A 573 0.14 -9.56 -12.22
N LYS A 574 -1.16 -9.52 -11.95
CA LYS A 574 -2.15 -8.69 -12.65
C LYS A 574 -3.04 -7.99 -11.62
N GLY A 575 -3.67 -6.88 -11.99
CA GLY A 575 -4.64 -6.18 -11.12
C GLY A 575 -4.11 -5.86 -9.73
N GLY A 576 -2.88 -5.40 -9.62
CA GLY A 576 -2.18 -5.20 -8.35
C GLY A 576 -1.53 -6.45 -7.76
N GLY A 577 -1.62 -7.61 -8.40
CA GLY A 577 -0.94 -8.84 -7.97
C GLY A 577 0.59 -8.77 -8.14
N GLY A 578 1.31 -9.46 -7.27
CA GLY A 578 2.78 -9.57 -7.29
C GLY A 578 3.27 -10.58 -8.32
N ARG A 579 4.41 -10.31 -8.95
CA ARG A 579 5.10 -11.23 -9.84
C ARG A 579 5.67 -12.42 -9.05
N GLY A 580 5.65 -13.62 -9.62
CA GLY A 580 6.38 -14.79 -9.12
C GLY A 580 7.89 -14.66 -9.34
N SER A 581 8.66 -15.58 -8.77
CA SER A 581 10.10 -15.67 -9.02
C SER A 581 10.44 -16.73 -10.08
N SER A 582 11.59 -16.57 -10.71
CA SER A 582 12.21 -17.61 -11.54
C SER A 582 13.65 -17.84 -11.08
N GLY A 583 14.11 -19.08 -11.08
CA GLY A 583 15.46 -19.42 -10.66
C GLY A 583 15.91 -20.79 -11.15
N THR A 584 17.23 -21.03 -11.02
CA THR A 584 17.87 -22.33 -11.22
C THR A 584 18.56 -22.74 -9.93
N ASN A 585 19.23 -23.90 -9.91
CA ASN A 585 20.04 -24.35 -8.77
C ASN A 585 21.09 -23.31 -8.32
N THR A 586 21.53 -22.41 -9.18
CA THR A 586 22.68 -21.52 -8.95
C THR A 586 22.32 -20.02 -8.98
N TYR A 587 21.19 -19.63 -9.59
CA TYR A 587 20.86 -18.22 -9.79
C TYR A 587 19.37 -17.94 -9.63
N THR A 588 19.02 -16.79 -8.99
CA THR A 588 17.68 -16.19 -9.04
C THR A 588 17.67 -15.14 -10.15
N TYR A 589 16.78 -15.30 -11.14
CA TYR A 589 16.67 -14.38 -12.28
C TYR A 589 15.56 -13.32 -12.08
N ALA A 590 14.51 -13.65 -11.34
CA ALA A 590 13.46 -12.71 -10.97
C ALA A 590 13.07 -12.91 -9.51
N THR A 591 13.02 -11.82 -8.75
CA THR A 591 12.60 -11.84 -7.35
C THR A 591 11.08 -11.85 -7.24
N VAL A 592 10.57 -12.54 -6.22
CA VAL A 592 9.15 -12.54 -5.89
C VAL A 592 8.69 -11.15 -5.47
N GLN A 593 7.47 -10.77 -5.85
CA GLN A 593 6.87 -9.50 -5.47
C GLN A 593 5.61 -9.71 -4.61
N ASN A 594 5.38 -8.75 -3.74
CA ASN A 594 4.13 -8.64 -2.98
C ASN A 594 3.01 -8.12 -3.88
N GLY A 595 1.78 -8.46 -3.56
CA GLY A 595 0.61 -7.74 -4.04
C GLY A 595 0.65 -6.28 -3.58
N THR A 596 0.18 -5.39 -4.44
CA THR A 596 0.12 -3.95 -4.17
C THR A 596 -0.91 -3.67 -3.07
N ALA A 597 -0.54 -2.87 -2.07
CA ALA A 597 -1.45 -2.46 -1.01
C ALA A 597 -2.67 -1.71 -1.57
N ASN A 598 -3.81 -1.85 -0.93
CA ASN A 598 -5.08 -1.22 -1.30
C ASN A 598 -5.61 -1.61 -2.70
N THR A 599 -5.20 -2.77 -3.18
CA THR A 599 -5.69 -3.32 -4.46
C THR A 599 -6.36 -4.67 -4.32
N GLY A 600 -6.16 -5.37 -3.20
CA GLY A 600 -6.57 -6.75 -3.04
C GLY A 600 -5.77 -7.75 -3.90
N GLY A 601 -4.61 -7.33 -4.42
CA GLY A 601 -3.80 -8.18 -5.30
C GLY A 601 -3.15 -9.36 -4.57
N GLY A 602 -3.09 -10.55 -5.18
CA GLY A 602 -2.41 -11.73 -4.63
C GLY A 602 -0.89 -11.61 -4.65
N GLY A 603 -0.18 -12.27 -3.74
CA GLY A 603 1.29 -12.32 -3.71
C GLY A 603 1.88 -13.32 -4.71
N GLY A 604 3.08 -13.07 -5.24
CA GLY A 604 3.77 -13.97 -6.15
C GLY A 604 4.28 -15.24 -5.47
N GLY A 605 4.33 -16.38 -6.17
CA GLY A 605 4.96 -17.62 -5.72
C GLY A 605 6.49 -17.54 -5.78
N SER A 606 7.21 -18.18 -4.84
CA SER A 606 8.68 -18.17 -4.86
C SER A 606 9.27 -19.45 -5.43
N SER A 607 10.47 -19.34 -6.03
CA SER A 607 11.30 -20.47 -6.44
C SER A 607 12.43 -20.71 -5.43
N TYR A 608 12.99 -21.90 -5.43
CA TYR A 608 14.11 -22.30 -4.57
C TYR A 608 15.43 -22.32 -5.35
N VAL A 609 16.50 -21.83 -4.72
CA VAL A 609 17.87 -21.88 -5.24
C VAL A 609 18.74 -22.61 -4.21
N THR A 610 19.36 -23.74 -4.60
CA THR A 610 20.08 -24.63 -3.65
C THR A 610 21.39 -24.07 -3.12
N ASP A 611 22.06 -23.19 -3.85
CA ASP A 611 23.42 -22.75 -3.55
C ASP A 611 23.53 -21.37 -2.91
N VAL A 612 22.41 -20.70 -2.66
CA VAL A 612 22.36 -19.47 -1.87
C VAL A 612 21.57 -19.71 -0.59
N PRO A 613 22.07 -19.28 0.57
CA PRO A 613 21.40 -19.52 1.85
C PRO A 613 20.09 -18.73 2.02
N TYR A 614 19.60 -18.09 0.97
CA TYR A 614 18.39 -17.27 0.98
C TYR A 614 17.26 -17.97 0.23
N VAL A 615 16.42 -18.66 0.98
CA VAL A 615 15.15 -19.14 0.43
C VAL A 615 14.20 -17.94 0.44
N GLU A 616 13.90 -17.39 -0.74
CA GLU A 616 12.92 -16.29 -0.84
C GLU A 616 11.58 -16.75 -0.26
N SER A 617 10.97 -15.89 0.55
CA SER A 617 9.58 -16.08 1.01
C SER A 617 8.64 -15.90 -0.17
N GLY A 618 7.47 -16.54 -0.15
CA GLY A 618 6.39 -16.16 -1.04
C GLY A 618 6.01 -14.69 -0.85
N GLY A 619 5.48 -14.04 -1.87
CA GLY A 619 5.01 -12.67 -1.81
C GLY A 619 3.79 -12.53 -0.90
N ASN A 620 3.71 -11.46 -0.14
CA ASN A 620 2.51 -11.13 0.62
C ASN A 620 1.38 -10.70 -0.33
N GLY A 621 0.12 -10.93 0.04
CA GLY A 621 -1.01 -10.30 -0.63
C GLY A 621 -1.12 -8.81 -0.29
N GLY A 622 -1.77 -8.03 -1.16
CA GLY A 622 -2.11 -6.63 -0.91
C GLY A 622 -3.40 -6.48 -0.10
N SER A 623 -3.49 -5.45 0.73
CA SER A 623 -4.73 -5.12 1.45
C SER A 623 -5.87 -4.79 0.48
N GLY A 624 -7.10 -4.96 0.93
CA GLY A 624 -8.31 -4.61 0.20
C GLY A 624 -8.60 -3.10 0.15
N LEU A 625 -9.78 -2.77 -0.36
CA LEU A 625 -10.26 -1.41 -0.56
C LEU A 625 -11.79 -1.40 -0.51
N VAL A 626 -12.40 -0.38 0.08
CA VAL A 626 -13.85 -0.18 0.00
C VAL A 626 -14.14 1.22 -0.54
N LEU A 627 -14.98 1.30 -1.56
CA LEU A 627 -15.43 2.53 -2.18
C LEU A 627 -16.95 2.65 -2.08
N ILE A 628 -17.46 3.83 -1.73
CA ILE A 628 -18.89 4.16 -1.74
C ILE A 628 -19.06 5.44 -2.53
N ALA A 629 -19.88 5.40 -3.58
CA ALA A 629 -20.13 6.52 -4.49
C ALA A 629 -21.61 6.89 -4.50
N TYR A 630 -21.92 8.19 -4.56
CA TYR A 630 -23.29 8.72 -4.70
C TYR A 630 -23.30 10.01 -5.53
N PRO A 631 -24.45 10.42 -6.10
CA PRO A 631 -24.55 11.68 -6.83
C PRO A 631 -24.22 12.88 -5.94
N THR A 632 -23.37 13.76 -6.43
CA THR A 632 -22.89 14.98 -5.75
C THR A 632 -24.03 15.93 -5.38
#